data_2541580aa60371d156c8c1d17552f14f
#
_entry.id   2541580aa60371d156c8c1d17552f14f
#
_cell.length_a   1.000
_cell.length_b   1.000
_cell.length_c   1.000
_cell.angle_alpha   90.00
_cell.angle_beta   90.00
_cell.angle_gamma   90.00
#
_symmetry.space_group_name_H-M   'P 1'
#
loop_
_entity.id
_entity.type
_entity.pdbx_description
1 polymer ?
#
loop_
_entity_poly.entity_id
_entity_poly.type
_entity_poly.pdbx_seq_one_letter_code
_entity_poly.pdbx_strand_id
1 'polypeptide(L)'
;NFNWAKFTQNANFSMATFTQNTRFLRTIFFQNANFQGAYFKYIEPVFAMENLGAFFSVLTDPLNYVFMVNVHSPLSITPEQVTVADGRVFTIPVGCELFDPEPLPAPKPKEPTE
;
A
#
# COMPACT_ATOMS: atom_id res chain seq x y z
N ASN A 1 7.10 -13.82 -0.23
CA ASN A 1 5.95 -13.62 0.65
C ASN A 1 6.26 -12.50 1.64
N PHE A 2 5.51 -11.41 1.53
CA PHE A 2 5.70 -10.23 2.36
C PHE A 2 4.57 -10.06 3.38
N ASN A 3 3.80 -11.11 3.65
CA ASN A 3 2.71 -11.01 4.61
C ASN A 3 3.23 -10.51 5.95
N TRP A 4 2.52 -9.53 6.54
CA TRP A 4 2.83 -8.93 7.84
C TRP A 4 4.14 -8.14 7.87
N ALA A 5 4.80 -7.95 6.72
CA ALA A 5 6.03 -7.16 6.68
C ALA A 5 5.72 -5.68 6.90
N LYS A 6 6.71 -4.97 7.42
CA LYS A 6 6.62 -3.52 7.58
C LYS A 6 7.69 -2.87 6.73
N PHE A 7 7.27 -2.01 5.81
CA PHE A 7 8.19 -1.22 5.01
C PHE A 7 8.19 0.18 5.60
N THR A 8 9.17 0.46 6.46
CA THR A 8 9.23 1.73 7.18
C THR A 8 9.82 2.85 6.32
N GLN A 9 10.40 2.49 5.19
CA GLN A 9 10.94 3.45 4.24
C GLN A 9 10.39 3.14 2.86
N ASN A 10 11.09 3.54 1.81
CA ASN A 10 10.61 3.34 0.46
C ASN A 10 10.58 1.86 0.10
N ALA A 11 9.45 1.40 -0.40
CA ALA A 11 9.29 0.04 -0.90
C ALA A 11 9.30 0.11 -2.42
N ASN A 12 10.47 -0.08 -3.02
CA ASN A 12 10.65 0.10 -4.44
C ASN A 12 10.75 -1.24 -5.15
N PHE A 13 9.69 -1.59 -5.86
CA PHE A 13 9.62 -2.81 -6.67
C PHE A 13 9.50 -2.46 -8.16
N SER A 14 9.89 -1.23 -8.54
CA SER A 14 9.76 -0.82 -9.93
C SER A 14 10.66 -1.69 -10.80
N MET A 15 10.12 -2.09 -11.95
CA MET A 15 10.78 -2.91 -12.95
C MET A 15 11.16 -4.31 -12.45
N ALA A 16 10.72 -4.69 -11.25
CA ALA A 16 11.02 -6.04 -10.74
C ALA A 16 10.20 -7.09 -11.48
N THR A 17 10.77 -8.28 -11.62
CA THR A 17 10.07 -9.42 -12.21
C THR A 17 9.74 -10.43 -11.12
N PHE A 18 8.47 -10.80 -11.05
CA PHE A 18 7.98 -11.74 -10.04
C PHE A 18 7.57 -13.04 -10.75
N THR A 19 8.21 -14.13 -10.39
CA THR A 19 7.95 -15.44 -11.01
C THR A 19 7.27 -16.41 -10.06
N GLN A 20 7.02 -16.00 -8.82
CA GLN A 20 6.38 -16.86 -7.81
C GLN A 20 5.27 -16.09 -7.12
N ASN A 21 4.62 -16.72 -6.16
CA ASN A 21 3.59 -16.09 -5.37
C ASN A 21 4.14 -14.85 -4.66
N THR A 22 3.46 -13.73 -4.83
CA THR A 22 3.83 -12.50 -4.17
C THR A 22 2.62 -12.04 -3.35
N ARG A 23 2.73 -12.10 -2.04
CA ARG A 23 1.64 -11.76 -1.14
C ARG A 23 2.04 -10.64 -0.21
N PHE A 24 1.10 -9.72 -0.02
CA PHE A 24 1.28 -8.56 0.83
C PHE A 24 0.15 -8.44 1.84
N LEU A 25 -0.39 -9.56 2.31
CA LEU A 25 -1.50 -9.51 3.26
C LEU A 25 -1.03 -8.91 4.57
N ARG A 26 -1.75 -7.90 5.06
CA ARG A 26 -1.43 -7.18 6.30
C ARG A 26 -0.04 -6.53 6.27
N THR A 27 0.55 -6.39 5.11
CA THR A 27 1.79 -5.66 4.94
C THR A 27 1.52 -4.17 5.18
N ILE A 28 2.45 -3.49 5.83
CA ILE A 28 2.28 -2.07 6.17
C ILE A 28 3.30 -1.25 5.39
N PHE A 29 2.80 -0.30 4.61
CA PHE A 29 3.65 0.61 3.84
C PHE A 29 3.58 2.00 4.48
N PHE A 30 4.71 2.44 5.06
CA PHE A 30 4.76 3.72 5.77
C PHE A 30 5.12 4.89 4.86
N GLN A 31 5.79 4.64 3.75
CA GLN A 31 6.18 5.72 2.86
C GLN A 31 5.69 5.43 1.45
N ASN A 32 6.56 5.11 0.50
CA ASN A 32 6.07 4.87 -0.83
C ASN A 32 5.98 3.37 -1.12
N ALA A 33 5.20 3.04 -2.13
CA ALA A 33 5.13 1.68 -2.67
C ALA A 33 5.11 1.86 -4.19
N ASN A 34 6.19 1.45 -4.85
CA ASN A 34 6.36 1.69 -6.27
C ASN A 34 6.50 0.37 -7.01
N PHE A 35 5.47 0.04 -7.79
CA PHE A 35 5.45 -1.16 -8.63
C PHE A 35 5.46 -0.79 -10.11
N GLN A 36 5.88 0.45 -10.45
CA GLN A 36 5.83 0.87 -11.83
C GLN A 36 6.72 -0.02 -12.69
N GLY A 37 6.16 -0.55 -13.77
CA GLY A 37 6.89 -1.42 -14.67
C GLY A 37 7.16 -2.81 -14.14
N ALA A 38 6.59 -3.17 -12.98
CA ALA A 38 6.75 -4.52 -12.45
C ALA A 38 6.11 -5.55 -13.40
N TYR A 39 6.65 -6.74 -13.40
CA TYR A 39 6.21 -7.81 -14.30
C TYR A 39 5.85 -9.03 -13.47
N PHE A 40 4.59 -9.44 -13.53
CA PHE A 40 4.09 -10.62 -12.83
C PHE A 40 3.83 -11.72 -13.86
N LYS A 41 4.69 -12.73 -13.88
CA LYS A 41 4.74 -13.67 -14.98
C LYS A 41 3.66 -14.74 -14.91
N TYR A 42 3.43 -15.31 -13.73
CA TYR A 42 2.56 -16.46 -13.60
C TYR A 42 1.36 -16.23 -12.69
N ILE A 43 1.53 -15.47 -11.62
CA ILE A 43 0.51 -15.31 -10.59
C ILE A 43 0.41 -13.83 -10.25
N GLU A 44 -0.82 -13.32 -10.19
CA GLU A 44 -1.00 -11.92 -9.81
C GLU A 44 -0.67 -11.73 -8.34
N PRO A 45 -0.18 -10.55 -7.97
CA PRO A 45 0.12 -10.27 -6.58
C PRO A 45 -1.17 -10.20 -5.76
N VAL A 46 -1.09 -10.59 -4.50
CA VAL A 46 -2.24 -10.59 -3.61
C VAL A 46 -2.00 -9.55 -2.52
N PHE A 47 -2.73 -8.43 -2.61
CA PHE A 47 -2.64 -7.36 -1.61
C PHE A 47 -3.73 -7.45 -0.56
N ALA A 48 -4.80 -8.20 -0.83
CA ALA A 48 -5.91 -8.30 0.09
C ALA A 48 -6.64 -9.62 -0.15
N MET A 49 -7.11 -10.20 0.94
CA MET A 49 -7.92 -11.41 0.88
C MET A 49 -8.86 -11.35 2.07
N GLU A 50 -10.18 -11.34 1.79
CA GLU A 50 -11.20 -11.16 2.82
C GLU A 50 -10.92 -9.84 3.55
N ASN A 51 -10.65 -9.88 4.86
CA ASN A 51 -10.34 -8.65 5.61
C ASN A 51 -8.86 -8.58 5.99
N LEU A 52 -7.99 -9.17 5.19
CA LEU A 52 -6.55 -9.17 5.44
C LEU A 52 -5.84 -8.30 4.40
N GLY A 53 -6.29 -7.07 4.25
CA GLY A 53 -5.67 -6.16 3.28
C GLY A 53 -4.38 -5.54 3.78
N ALA A 54 -3.53 -5.10 2.85
CA ALA A 54 -2.35 -4.32 3.17
C ALA A 54 -2.77 -2.92 3.61
N PHE A 55 -1.88 -2.23 4.32
CA PHE A 55 -2.12 -0.90 4.86
C PHE A 55 -1.18 0.11 4.22
N PHE A 56 -1.72 1.28 3.87
CA PHE A 56 -0.95 2.35 3.26
C PHE A 56 -1.11 3.63 4.07
N SER A 57 0.00 4.28 4.41
CA SER A 57 -0.01 5.47 5.25
C SER A 57 -0.62 6.67 4.53
N VAL A 58 -1.47 7.41 5.21
CA VAL A 58 -2.04 8.65 4.67
C VAL A 58 -1.08 9.83 4.79
N LEU A 59 0.05 9.66 5.48
CA LEU A 59 1.03 10.74 5.61
C LEU A 59 1.90 10.88 4.37
N THR A 60 1.85 9.89 3.46
CA THR A 60 2.61 9.90 2.23
C THR A 60 1.80 10.61 1.14
N ASP A 61 2.50 11.32 0.26
CA ASP A 61 1.86 11.92 -0.91
C ASP A 61 1.19 10.80 -1.72
N PRO A 62 -0.08 10.95 -2.11
CA PRO A 62 -0.76 9.92 -2.91
C PRO A 62 0.01 9.51 -4.16
N LEU A 63 0.79 10.40 -4.75
CA LEU A 63 1.55 10.09 -5.96
C LEU A 63 2.72 9.13 -5.69
N ASN A 64 3.04 8.88 -4.43
CA ASN A 64 4.11 7.96 -4.07
C ASN A 64 3.64 6.50 -4.04
N TYR A 65 2.36 6.26 -4.27
CA TYR A 65 1.82 4.91 -4.38
C TYR A 65 1.53 4.63 -5.85
N VAL A 66 2.38 3.82 -6.49
CA VAL A 66 2.29 3.56 -7.93
C VAL A 66 2.15 2.06 -8.16
N PHE A 67 1.05 1.69 -8.81
CA PHE A 67 0.73 0.28 -9.04
C PHE A 67 0.58 -0.03 -10.52
N MET A 68 1.19 0.77 -11.39
CA MET A 68 1.10 0.59 -12.84
C MET A 68 2.18 -0.37 -13.30
N VAL A 69 1.78 -1.61 -13.54
CA VAL A 69 2.72 -2.65 -13.95
C VAL A 69 3.17 -2.46 -15.39
N ASN A 70 4.16 -3.25 -15.80
CA ASN A 70 4.65 -3.25 -17.17
C ASN A 70 3.51 -3.59 -18.12
N VAL A 71 3.42 -2.88 -19.28
CA VAL A 71 2.35 -3.09 -20.22
C VAL A 71 2.35 -4.52 -20.80
N HIS A 72 3.48 -5.20 -20.73
CA HIS A 72 3.59 -6.57 -21.22
C HIS A 72 3.38 -7.60 -20.11
N SER A 73 3.18 -7.16 -18.86
CA SER A 73 2.92 -8.10 -17.77
C SER A 73 1.58 -8.80 -18.02
N PRO A 74 1.56 -10.14 -18.01
CA PRO A 74 0.30 -10.86 -18.22
C PRO A 74 -0.70 -10.64 -17.10
N LEU A 75 -0.21 -10.26 -15.92
CA LEU A 75 -1.07 -10.02 -14.75
C LEU A 75 -0.81 -8.62 -14.23
N SER A 76 -1.82 -8.03 -13.62
CA SER A 76 -1.74 -6.65 -13.18
C SER A 76 -2.25 -6.51 -11.74
N ILE A 77 -2.10 -5.30 -11.21
CA ILE A 77 -2.64 -4.93 -9.90
C ILE A 77 -3.92 -4.14 -10.16
N THR A 78 -5.01 -4.58 -9.55
CA THR A 78 -6.30 -3.89 -9.70
C THR A 78 -6.39 -2.79 -8.64
N PRO A 79 -6.43 -1.53 -9.04
CA PRO A 79 -6.48 -0.42 -8.09
C PRO A 79 -7.90 0.03 -7.81
N GLU A 80 -8.06 0.74 -6.69
CA GLU A 80 -9.28 1.48 -6.42
C GLU A 80 -8.90 2.83 -5.83
N GLN A 81 -9.77 3.80 -5.98
CA GLN A 81 -9.54 5.14 -5.46
C GLN A 81 -10.23 5.28 -4.12
N VAL A 82 -9.50 5.84 -3.15
CA VAL A 82 -10.03 6.09 -1.80
C VAL A 82 -9.79 7.55 -1.47
N THR A 83 -10.87 8.27 -1.18
CA THR A 83 -10.80 9.69 -0.84
C THR A 83 -10.80 9.82 0.67
N VAL A 84 -9.82 10.54 1.21
CA VAL A 84 -9.74 10.78 2.64
C VAL A 84 -10.41 12.12 2.99
N ALA A 85 -10.55 12.37 4.30
CA ALA A 85 -11.35 13.49 4.79
C ALA A 85 -10.88 14.84 4.29
N ASP A 86 -9.57 15.01 4.04
CA ASP A 86 -9.05 16.29 3.58
C ASP A 86 -9.13 16.45 2.06
N GLY A 87 -9.75 15.51 1.37
CA GLY A 87 -9.97 15.60 -0.07
C GLY A 87 -8.91 14.93 -0.93
N ARG A 88 -7.81 14.47 -0.34
CA ARG A 88 -6.81 13.76 -1.12
C ARG A 88 -7.36 12.41 -1.58
N VAL A 89 -6.95 11.99 -2.77
CA VAL A 89 -7.38 10.72 -3.35
C VAL A 89 -6.19 9.80 -3.48
N PHE A 90 -6.26 8.65 -2.84
CA PHE A 90 -5.23 7.62 -2.94
C PHE A 90 -5.70 6.53 -3.88
N THR A 91 -4.78 6.03 -4.70
CA THR A 91 -5.05 4.88 -5.57
C THR A 91 -4.25 3.72 -5.01
N ILE A 92 -4.93 2.73 -4.45
CA ILE A 92 -4.30 1.58 -3.81
C ILE A 92 -4.98 0.30 -4.31
N PRO A 93 -4.35 -0.85 -4.15
CA PRO A 93 -4.99 -2.09 -4.61
C PRO A 93 -6.31 -2.35 -3.91
N VAL A 94 -7.25 -2.95 -4.63
CA VAL A 94 -8.59 -3.23 -4.10
C VAL A 94 -8.50 -4.03 -2.81
N GLY A 95 -9.30 -3.64 -1.83
CA GLY A 95 -9.37 -4.34 -0.54
C GLY A 95 -8.34 -3.89 0.47
N CYS A 96 -7.43 -2.99 0.09
CA CYS A 96 -6.44 -2.45 1.01
C CYS A 96 -7.03 -1.29 1.80
N GLU A 97 -6.32 -0.87 2.85
CA GLU A 97 -6.78 0.17 3.76
C GLU A 97 -5.75 1.27 3.90
N LEU A 98 -6.23 2.46 4.17
CA LEU A 98 -5.39 3.58 4.54
C LEU A 98 -5.34 3.66 6.06
N PHE A 99 -4.21 4.11 6.61
CA PHE A 99 -4.08 4.26 8.04
C PHE A 99 -3.23 5.48 8.36
N ASP A 100 -3.38 6.00 9.57
CA ASP A 100 -2.59 7.12 10.06
C ASP A 100 -1.61 6.59 11.09
N PRO A 101 -0.30 6.51 10.73
CA PRO A 101 0.70 5.97 11.65
C PRO A 101 0.99 6.91 12.83
N GLU A 102 0.57 8.17 12.73
CA GLU A 102 0.70 9.11 13.82
C GLU A 102 -0.70 9.60 14.18
N PRO A 103 -1.47 8.75 14.84
CA PRO A 103 -2.80 9.17 15.26
C PRO A 103 -2.63 10.43 16.08
N LEU A 104 -3.53 11.36 15.90
CA LEU A 104 -3.51 12.59 16.63
C LEU A 104 -3.22 12.28 18.07
N PRO A 105 -2.23 12.96 18.64
CA PRO A 105 -1.97 12.77 20.02
C PRO A 105 -3.28 12.98 20.69
N ALA A 106 -3.64 11.98 21.22
CA ALA A 106 -4.78 12.09 21.92
C ALA A 106 -4.61 13.35 22.60
N PRO A 107 -5.16 13.78 22.46
CA PRO A 107 -4.78 14.93 22.93
C PRO A 107 -4.25 14.76 24.29
N LYS A 108 -3.63 14.56 24.29
CA LYS A 108 -3.14 14.42 25.08
C LYS A 108 -3.37 14.72 26.03
N PRO A 109 -3.68 14.63 26.10
CA PRO A 109 -3.90 14.83 26.73
C PRO A 109 -3.93 15.28 27.50
N LYS A 110 -4.20 15.31 27.72
CA LYS A 110 -4.38 15.77 28.10
C LYS A 110 -4.08 16.06 28.99
N GLU A 111 -4.03 16.09 29.11
CA GLU A 111 -4.00 16.38 29.67
C GLU A 111 -3.98 16.78 30.47
N PRO A 112 -3.96 16.89 30.89
CA PRO A 112 -4.21 17.17 31.57
C PRO A 112 -4.36 17.64 32.21
N THR A 113 -4.50 17.61 32.22
CA THR A 113 -4.72 18.10 32.53
C THR A 113 -4.81 18.53 33.02
N GLU A 114 -4.92 18.60 33.25
CA GLU A 114 -5.22 19.03 33.42
C GLU A 114 -5.34 19.36 33.71
#